data_81610e6f4bc3bcbe93b27dbc9f0ef8c3
#
_entry.id   81610e6f4bc3bcbe93b27dbc9f0ef8c3
#
_cell.length_a   1.000
_cell.length_b   1.000
_cell.length_c   1.000
_cell.angle_alpha   90.00
_cell.angle_beta   90.00
_cell.angle_gamma   90.00
#
_symmetry.space_group_name_H-M   'P 1'
#
loop_
_entity.id
_entity.type
_entity.pdbx_description
1 polymer ?
#
loop_
_entity_poly.entity_id
_entity_poly.type
_entity_poly.pdbx_seq_one_letter_code
_entity_poly.pdbx_strand_id
1 'polypeptide(L)'
;NRSNPYAPFFGHPVPTPALVGKLVQRFRPRVFVVSCYRGEGGIKDVEMHFKPAPEIETAADTHTLLCAMNQALETCIQSNLCQYQWTYKRFKWRPGGRRLWYRQSYPLLRRAARGEDSASLGLAPDTTPNP
;
A
#
# COMPACT_ATOMS: atom_id res chain seq x y z
N ASN A 1 -2.96 12.29 3.47
CA ASN A 1 -3.05 13.71 3.20
C ASN A 1 -3.04 13.93 1.68
N ARG A 2 -3.91 14.83 1.16
CA ARG A 2 -4.02 15.14 -0.27
C ARG A 2 -2.76 15.77 -0.88
N SER A 3 -1.91 16.33 -0.04
CA SER A 3 -0.67 17.03 -0.45
C SER A 3 0.54 16.11 -0.64
N ASN A 4 0.41 14.83 -0.33
CA ASN A 4 1.50 13.89 -0.54
C ASN A 4 1.65 13.55 -2.03
N PRO A 5 2.87 13.37 -2.53
CA PRO A 5 3.10 12.87 -3.88
C PRO A 5 2.52 11.46 -4.03
N TYR A 6 2.15 11.13 -5.25
CA TYR A 6 1.63 9.81 -5.59
C TYR A 6 2.77 8.92 -6.09
N ALA A 7 2.81 7.68 -5.62
CA ALA A 7 3.68 6.63 -6.12
C ALA A 7 2.90 5.32 -6.23
N PRO A 8 3.25 4.42 -7.15
CA PRO A 8 2.57 3.15 -7.33
C PRO A 8 2.68 2.28 -6.08
N PHE A 9 1.60 1.56 -5.77
CA PHE A 9 1.53 0.55 -4.72
C PHE A 9 0.55 -0.52 -5.19
N PHE A 10 1.02 -1.74 -5.40
CA PHE A 10 0.30 -2.81 -6.09
C PHE A 10 -0.34 -2.34 -7.43
N GLY A 11 0.46 -1.63 -8.24
CA GLY A 11 0.03 -1.11 -9.55
C GLY A 11 -0.90 0.11 -9.50
N HIS A 12 -1.28 0.60 -8.32
CA HIS A 12 -2.20 1.74 -8.18
C HIS A 12 -1.51 2.96 -7.57
N PRO A 13 -1.73 4.17 -8.11
CA PRO A 13 -1.16 5.39 -7.55
C PRO A 13 -1.80 5.71 -6.19
N VAL A 14 -0.97 5.76 -5.14
CA VAL A 14 -1.39 6.10 -3.78
C VAL A 14 -0.57 7.26 -3.21
N PRO A 15 -1.17 8.13 -2.36
CA PRO A 15 -0.41 9.18 -1.71
C PRO A 15 0.61 8.56 -0.76
N THR A 16 1.89 8.86 -1.00
CA THR A 16 3.01 8.31 -0.25
C THR A 16 3.74 9.44 0.47
N PRO A 17 3.94 9.36 1.80
CA PRO A 17 4.59 10.42 2.56
C PRO A 17 6.02 10.66 2.08
N ALA A 18 6.35 11.91 1.72
CA ALA A 18 7.68 12.29 1.25
C ALA A 18 8.71 12.50 2.37
N LEU A 19 8.32 12.31 3.64
CA LEU A 19 9.23 12.56 4.77
C LEU A 19 10.47 11.68 4.72
N VAL A 20 10.30 10.38 4.48
CA VAL A 20 11.42 9.44 4.34
C VAL A 20 12.35 9.89 3.23
N GLY A 21 11.80 10.28 2.07
CA GLY A 21 12.60 10.78 0.95
C GLY A 21 13.46 12.00 1.33
N LYS A 22 12.87 12.96 2.03
CA LYS A 22 13.59 14.15 2.51
C LYS A 22 14.72 13.80 3.48
N LEU A 23 14.47 12.85 4.38
CA LEU A 23 15.48 12.40 5.35
C LEU A 23 16.64 11.67 4.65
N VAL A 24 16.32 10.76 3.73
CA VAL A 24 17.34 10.01 2.98
C VAL A 24 18.20 10.94 2.14
N GLN A 25 17.60 11.88 1.40
CA GLN A 25 18.32 12.84 0.58
C GLN A 25 19.24 13.76 1.40
N ARG A 26 18.78 14.16 2.59
CA ARG A 26 19.54 15.09 3.44
C ARG A 26 20.66 14.43 4.22
N PHE A 27 20.42 13.26 4.79
CA PHE A 27 21.31 12.62 5.75
C PHE A 27 22.00 11.37 5.21
N ARG A 28 21.55 10.83 4.07
CA ARG A 28 22.04 9.60 3.46
C ARG A 28 22.21 8.44 4.45
N PRO A 29 21.20 8.15 5.27
CA PRO A 29 21.26 7.07 6.25
C PRO A 29 21.19 5.71 5.56
N ARG A 30 21.60 4.67 6.28
CA ARG A 30 21.20 3.30 5.92
C ARG A 30 19.70 3.13 6.15
N VAL A 31 19.04 2.51 5.20
CA VAL A 31 17.60 2.29 5.23
C VAL A 31 17.28 0.82 5.36
N PHE A 32 16.40 0.50 6.30
CA PHE A 32 15.88 -0.85 6.49
C PHE A 32 14.37 -0.81 6.43
N VAL A 33 13.78 -1.77 5.73
CA VAL A 33 12.35 -2.07 5.83
C VAL A 33 12.17 -3.07 6.96
N VAL A 34 11.27 -2.75 7.88
CA VAL A 34 10.97 -3.60 9.04
C VAL A 34 9.58 -4.17 8.89
N SER A 35 9.45 -5.47 8.99
CA SER A 35 8.18 -6.17 9.07
C SER A 35 8.09 -6.96 10.37
N CYS A 36 6.90 -7.01 10.94
CA CYS A 36 6.62 -7.76 12.15
C CYS A 36 5.57 -8.82 11.83
N TYR A 37 5.85 -10.05 12.17
CA TYR A 37 4.94 -11.17 11.99
C TYR A 37 4.65 -11.81 13.34
N ARG A 38 3.43 -12.33 13.46
CA ARG A 38 3.07 -13.17 14.59
C ARG A 38 3.47 -14.60 14.27
N GLY A 39 4.30 -15.19 15.10
CA GLY A 39 4.69 -16.58 15.02
C GLY A 39 3.59 -17.54 15.52
N GLU A 40 3.88 -18.84 15.52
CA GLU A 40 2.94 -19.87 15.90
C GLU A 40 2.59 -19.87 17.40
N GLY A 41 3.45 -19.30 18.25
CA GLY A 41 3.24 -19.14 19.70
C GLY A 41 2.21 -18.09 20.10
N GLY A 42 1.52 -17.46 19.15
CA GLY A 42 0.44 -16.49 19.39
C GLY A 42 0.92 -15.07 19.69
N ILE A 43 0.22 -14.36 20.60
CA ILE A 43 0.46 -12.91 20.83
C ILE A 43 1.87 -12.62 21.41
N LYS A 44 2.45 -13.58 22.11
CA LYS A 44 3.79 -13.43 22.74
C LYS A 44 4.94 -13.78 21.82
N ASP A 45 4.64 -14.33 20.65
CA ASP A 45 5.61 -14.75 19.65
C ASP A 45 5.55 -13.78 18.47
N VAL A 46 6.42 -12.77 18.49
CA VAL A 46 6.51 -11.75 17.45
C VAL A 46 7.91 -11.75 16.87
N GLU A 47 8.00 -12.01 15.59
CA GLU A 47 9.24 -11.94 14.84
C GLU A 47 9.36 -10.58 14.14
N MET A 48 10.52 -9.94 14.29
CA MET A 48 10.87 -8.71 13.59
C MET A 48 11.93 -9.00 12.53
N HIS A 49 11.60 -8.72 11.28
CA HIS A 49 12.50 -8.89 10.15
C HIS A 49 13.01 -7.53 9.68
N PHE A 50 14.32 -7.38 9.65
CA PHE A 50 15.01 -6.19 9.14
C PHE A 50 15.62 -6.51 7.79
N LYS A 51 15.14 -5.86 6.73
CA LYS A 51 15.65 -6.04 5.36
C LYS A 51 16.33 -4.75 4.90
N PRO A 52 17.62 -4.76 4.53
CA PRO A 52 18.27 -3.60 3.91
C PRO A 52 17.53 -3.19 2.63
N ALA A 53 17.43 -1.89 2.38
CA ALA A 53 16.78 -1.32 1.21
C ALA A 53 17.70 -0.32 0.48
N PRO A 54 18.80 -0.79 -0.12
CA PRO A 54 19.79 0.04 -0.80
C PRO A 54 19.20 0.82 -1.97
N GLU A 55 18.12 0.33 -2.62
CA GLU A 55 17.42 1.00 -3.70
C GLU A 55 16.75 2.31 -3.24
N ILE A 56 16.41 2.41 -1.95
CA ILE A 56 15.89 3.65 -1.34
C ILE A 56 17.03 4.61 -1.08
N GLU A 57 18.19 4.09 -0.64
CA GLU A 57 19.39 4.90 -0.32
C GLU A 57 19.99 5.56 -1.57
N THR A 58 19.97 4.86 -2.70
CA THR A 58 20.62 5.26 -3.96
C THR A 58 19.69 5.94 -4.95
N ALA A 59 18.41 6.10 -4.62
CA ALA A 59 17.43 6.70 -5.51
C ALA A 59 17.82 8.13 -5.92
N ALA A 60 17.80 8.40 -7.23
CA ALA A 60 18.28 9.66 -7.79
C ALA A 60 17.36 10.85 -7.45
N ASP A 61 16.08 10.62 -7.31
CA ASP A 61 15.06 11.65 -7.04
C ASP A 61 13.99 11.15 -6.07
N THR A 62 13.16 12.09 -5.60
CA THR A 62 12.11 11.78 -4.62
C THR A 62 11.07 10.79 -5.15
N HIS A 63 10.68 10.88 -6.43
CA HIS A 63 9.67 9.97 -6.97
C HIS A 63 10.19 8.54 -7.06
N THR A 64 11.39 8.34 -7.60
CA THR A 64 12.08 7.04 -7.66
C THR A 64 12.22 6.44 -6.26
N LEU A 65 12.58 7.25 -5.27
CA LEU A 65 12.68 6.82 -3.87
C LEU A 65 11.33 6.33 -3.32
N LEU A 66 10.25 7.06 -3.58
CA LEU A 66 8.92 6.67 -3.10
C LEU A 66 8.41 5.40 -3.81
N CYS A 67 8.77 5.22 -5.08
CA CYS A 67 8.50 3.96 -5.80
C CYS A 67 9.26 2.79 -5.17
N ALA A 68 10.56 2.94 -4.93
CA ALA A 68 11.39 1.92 -4.28
C ALA A 68 10.85 1.58 -2.88
N MET A 69 10.44 2.59 -2.11
CA MET A 69 9.86 2.40 -0.78
C MET A 69 8.56 1.59 -0.84
N ASN A 70 7.64 1.92 -1.75
CA ASN A 70 6.41 1.17 -1.92
C ASN A 70 6.68 -0.27 -2.38
N GLN A 71 7.60 -0.46 -3.33
CA GLN A 71 8.02 -1.78 -3.82
C GLN A 71 8.59 -2.66 -2.69
N ALA A 72 9.40 -2.10 -1.82
CA ALA A 72 9.95 -2.82 -0.68
C ALA A 72 8.85 -3.23 0.32
N LEU A 73 7.86 -2.35 0.55
CA LEU A 73 6.68 -2.68 1.37
C LEU A 73 5.82 -3.77 0.71
N GLU A 74 5.60 -3.72 -0.60
CA GLU A 74 4.87 -4.76 -1.35
C GLU A 74 5.53 -6.13 -1.17
N THR A 75 6.85 -6.19 -1.29
CA THR A 75 7.62 -7.42 -1.08
C THR A 75 7.40 -8.00 0.32
N CYS A 76 7.41 -7.15 1.36
CA CYS A 76 7.13 -7.59 2.73
C CYS A 76 5.69 -8.07 2.91
N ILE A 77 4.71 -7.43 2.27
CA ILE A 77 3.30 -7.84 2.34
C ILE A 77 3.10 -9.15 1.61
N GLN A 78 3.70 -9.31 0.43
CA GLN A 78 3.58 -10.54 -0.37
C GLN A 78 4.16 -11.77 0.35
N SER A 79 5.17 -11.60 1.20
CA SER A 79 5.71 -12.72 1.98
C SER A 79 4.75 -13.23 3.07
N ASN A 80 3.80 -12.41 3.53
CA ASN A 80 2.77 -12.84 4.48
C ASN A 80 1.47 -12.03 4.35
N LEU A 81 0.70 -12.32 3.32
CA LEU A 81 -0.55 -11.62 2.98
C LEU A 81 -1.60 -11.66 4.09
N CYS A 82 -1.64 -12.76 4.85
CA CYS A 82 -2.65 -12.97 5.89
C CYS A 82 -2.43 -12.07 7.11
N GLN A 83 -1.22 -11.61 7.36
CA GLN A 83 -0.88 -10.77 8.50
C GLN A 83 -0.83 -9.27 8.17
N TYR A 84 -1.03 -8.88 6.92
CA TYR A 84 -1.10 -7.48 6.57
C TYR A 84 -2.42 -6.86 7.05
N GLN A 85 -2.32 -5.64 7.58
CA GLN A 85 -3.48 -4.89 8.07
C GLN A 85 -4.32 -4.32 6.92
N TRP A 86 -5.11 -5.15 6.25
CA TRP A 86 -5.97 -4.78 5.12
C TRP A 86 -7.05 -3.75 5.46
N THR A 87 -7.37 -3.58 6.75
CA THR A 87 -8.29 -2.54 7.24
C THR A 87 -7.71 -1.13 7.12
N TYR A 88 -6.39 -0.99 6.96
CA TYR A 88 -5.77 0.29 6.70
C TYR A 88 -6.11 0.78 5.29
N LYS A 89 -6.76 1.93 5.21
CA LYS A 89 -7.31 2.49 3.95
C LYS A 89 -6.22 3.13 3.09
N ARG A 90 -5.24 2.34 2.63
CA ARG A 90 -4.09 2.80 1.84
C ARG A 90 -4.52 3.42 0.50
N PHE A 91 -5.56 2.87 -0.13
CA PHE A 91 -6.10 3.30 -1.43
C PHE A 91 -7.22 4.35 -1.32
N LYS A 92 -7.35 5.03 -0.17
CA LYS A 92 -8.44 5.99 0.07
C LYS A 92 -8.46 7.17 -0.90
N TRP A 93 -7.30 7.60 -1.38
CA TRP A 93 -7.14 8.74 -2.24
C TRP A 93 -6.53 8.34 -3.57
N ARG A 94 -7.06 8.89 -4.68
CA ARG A 94 -6.52 8.78 -6.03
C ARG A 94 -6.11 10.15 -6.56
N PRO A 95 -5.26 10.22 -7.59
CA PRO A 95 -5.04 11.44 -8.35
C PRO A 95 -6.38 12.03 -8.78
N GLY A 96 -6.54 13.36 -8.69
CA GLY A 96 -7.83 14.02 -8.95
C GLY A 96 -8.82 14.05 -7.79
N GLY A 97 -8.44 13.59 -6.60
CA GLY A 97 -9.21 13.78 -5.36
C GLY A 97 -10.41 12.84 -5.16
N ARG A 98 -10.56 11.82 -5.98
CA ARG A 98 -11.69 10.88 -5.90
C ARG A 98 -11.48 9.85 -4.78
N ARG A 99 -12.50 9.71 -3.90
CA ARG A 99 -12.57 8.70 -2.82
C ARG A 99 -13.30 7.45 -3.30
N LEU A 100 -12.87 6.76 -4.35
CA LEU A 100 -13.76 5.80 -5.01
C LEU A 100 -13.85 4.42 -4.36
N TRP A 101 -12.74 3.85 -3.86
CA TRP A 101 -12.73 2.42 -3.50
C TRP A 101 -13.56 2.05 -2.27
N TYR A 102 -13.44 2.80 -1.17
CA TYR A 102 -14.10 2.40 0.09
C TYR A 102 -15.55 2.84 0.23
N ARG A 103 -15.99 3.82 -0.59
CA ARG A 103 -17.40 4.26 -0.57
C ARG A 103 -18.30 3.39 -1.43
N GLN A 104 -17.76 2.84 -2.53
CA GLN A 104 -18.53 2.00 -3.46
C GLN A 104 -18.47 0.52 -3.08
N SER A 105 -17.32 0.03 -2.59
CA SER A 105 -17.16 -1.38 -2.24
C SER A 105 -17.85 -1.78 -0.94
N TYR A 106 -17.98 -0.88 0.04
CA TYR A 106 -18.56 -1.24 1.33
C TYR A 106 -20.04 -1.63 1.27
N PRO A 107 -20.91 -0.88 0.56
CA PRO A 107 -22.27 -1.33 0.31
C PRO A 107 -22.33 -2.63 -0.51
N LEU A 108 -21.47 -2.77 -1.52
CA LEU A 108 -21.41 -3.96 -2.38
C LEU A 108 -20.98 -5.20 -1.60
N LEU A 109 -19.94 -5.09 -0.77
CA LEU A 109 -19.50 -6.18 0.10
C LEU A 109 -20.56 -6.60 1.11
N ARG A 110 -21.33 -5.65 1.67
CA ARG A 110 -22.45 -5.96 2.57
C ARG A 110 -23.59 -6.68 1.85
N ARG A 111 -23.84 -6.32 0.60
CA ARG A 111 -24.86 -6.98 -0.24
C ARG A 111 -24.41 -8.38 -0.65
N ALA A 112 -23.15 -8.54 -1.08
CA ALA A 112 -22.57 -9.85 -1.37
C ALA A 112 -22.58 -10.77 -0.12
N ALA A 113 -22.28 -10.25 1.07
CA ALA A 113 -22.34 -11.00 2.32
C ALA A 113 -23.78 -11.42 2.71
N ARG A 114 -24.82 -10.81 2.11
CA ARG A 114 -26.24 -11.19 2.26
C ARG A 114 -26.71 -12.18 1.20
N GLY A 115 -25.81 -12.65 0.32
CA GLY A 115 -26.17 -13.57 -0.76
C GLY A 115 -26.92 -12.91 -1.93
N GLU A 116 -26.83 -11.57 -2.07
CA GLU A 116 -27.43 -10.87 -3.22
C GLU A 116 -26.52 -11.10 -4.45
N ASP A 117 -27.11 -11.53 -5.57
CA ASP A 117 -26.42 -11.89 -6.81
C ASP A 117 -25.55 -10.75 -7.36
N SER A 118 -24.35 -11.09 -7.82
CA SER A 118 -23.39 -10.15 -8.42
C SER A 118 -23.95 -9.38 -9.64
N ALA A 119 -24.87 -9.98 -10.38
CA ALA A 119 -25.53 -9.36 -11.52
C ALA A 119 -26.40 -8.15 -11.11
N SER A 120 -26.99 -8.18 -9.90
CA SER A 120 -27.79 -7.07 -9.36
C SER A 120 -26.92 -5.93 -8.78
N LEU A 121 -25.61 -6.14 -8.69
CA LEU A 121 -24.68 -5.20 -8.07
C LEU A 121 -24.15 -4.12 -9.01
N GLY A 122 -24.49 -4.15 -10.31
CA GLY A 122 -24.09 -3.11 -11.27
C GLY A 122 -22.57 -2.93 -11.38
N LEU A 123 -21.81 -4.00 -11.16
CA LEU A 123 -20.36 -4.02 -11.38
C LEU A 123 -20.12 -4.08 -12.89
N ALA A 124 -20.17 -2.91 -13.54
CA ALA A 124 -19.57 -2.79 -14.86
C ALA A 124 -18.10 -3.17 -14.77
N PRO A 125 -17.58 -4.00 -15.69
CA PRO A 125 -16.15 -4.29 -15.75
C PRO A 125 -15.39 -2.97 -15.86
N ASP A 126 -14.30 -2.86 -15.13
CA ASP A 126 -13.43 -1.67 -15.15
C ASP A 126 -12.80 -1.56 -16.54
N THR A 127 -13.45 -0.83 -17.42
CA THR A 127 -13.02 -0.56 -18.81
C THR A 127 -12.12 0.68 -18.90
N THR A 128 -11.38 1.00 -17.84
CA THR A 128 -10.35 2.02 -17.94
C THR A 128 -9.18 1.45 -18.71
N PRO A 129 -8.85 1.98 -19.91
CA PRO A 129 -7.62 1.60 -20.59
C PRO A 129 -6.44 1.98 -19.70
N ASN A 130 -5.57 1.02 -19.49
CA ASN A 130 -4.31 1.21 -18.80
C ASN A 130 -3.42 2.10 -19.73
N PRO A 131 -2.93 3.27 -19.29
CA PRO A 131 -2.03 4.09 -20.09
C PRO A 131 -0.66 3.44 -20.23
#